data_c5ec85362177a271d56cd3548403c4a9
#
_entry.id   c5ec85362177a271d56cd3548403c4a9
#
_cell.length_a   1.000
_cell.length_b   1.000
_cell.length_c   1.000
_cell.angle_alpha   90.00
_cell.angle_beta   90.00
_cell.angle_gamma   90.00
#
_symmetry.space_group_name_H-M   'P 1'
#
loop_
_entity.id
_entity.type
_entity.pdbx_description
1 polymer ?
#
loop_
_entity_poly.entity_id
_entity_poly.type
_entity_poly.pdbx_seq_one_letter_code
_entity_poly.pdbx_strand_id
1 'polypeptide(L)'
;MKKFIIALLISVASISFADEKNIIDSISDNNRLQKLNEFVTKSELTKNLLDYETLTLFAPLDDAFAALSAKTYYGYLNEKNRDKLQKLVNYHFVEGIYDNENIEDVITTKSINGLDLEIKKINGILYVNGAEVVEANIKFSNGMIHLTNRVLIPK
;
A
#
# COMPACT_ATOMS: atom_id res chain seq x y z
N MET A 1 23.21 3.96 -43.20
CA MET A 1 22.78 2.67 -43.07
C MET A 1 22.53 2.17 -41.69
N LYS A 2 23.47 2.18 -40.84
CA LYS A 2 23.33 1.53 -39.56
C LYS A 2 22.65 2.32 -38.52
N LYS A 3 22.31 3.52 -38.78
CA LYS A 3 21.82 4.38 -37.74
C LYS A 3 20.40 4.08 -37.26
N PHE A 4 19.64 3.39 -38.04
CA PHE A 4 18.28 3.18 -37.69
C PHE A 4 18.09 2.38 -36.43
N ILE A 5 18.98 1.49 -36.19
CA ILE A 5 18.85 0.57 -35.09
C ILE A 5 18.82 1.24 -33.74
N ILE A 6 19.55 2.32 -33.66
CA ILE A 6 19.68 3.05 -32.42
C ILE A 6 18.37 3.70 -31.99
N ALA A 7 17.65 4.23 -32.96
CA ALA A 7 16.40 4.89 -32.65
C ALA A 7 15.38 3.94 -32.05
N LEU A 8 15.43 2.71 -32.46
CA LEU A 8 14.49 1.72 -31.97
C LEU A 8 14.67 1.45 -30.50
N LEU A 9 15.91 1.37 -30.04
CA LEU A 9 16.19 1.11 -28.64
C LEU A 9 15.64 2.18 -27.73
N ILE A 10 15.74 3.41 -28.15
CA ILE A 10 15.31 4.52 -27.33
C ILE A 10 13.81 4.50 -27.10
N SER A 11 13.05 4.19 -28.13
CA SER A 11 11.60 4.22 -27.98
C SER A 11 11.11 3.13 -27.05
N VAL A 12 11.75 1.98 -27.04
CA VAL A 12 11.34 0.91 -26.13
C VAL A 12 11.56 1.31 -24.68
N ALA A 13 12.70 1.92 -24.40
CA ALA A 13 13.01 2.31 -23.03
C ALA A 13 12.04 3.34 -22.50
N SER A 14 11.60 4.28 -23.33
CA SER A 14 10.70 5.31 -22.84
C SER A 14 9.33 4.78 -22.52
N ILE A 15 8.87 3.80 -23.24
CA ILE A 15 7.52 3.27 -23.04
C ILE A 15 7.36 2.63 -21.67
N SER A 16 8.38 1.90 -21.20
CA SER A 16 8.23 1.16 -19.95
C SER A 16 8.01 2.04 -18.73
N PHE A 17 8.51 3.25 -18.70
CA PHE A 17 8.33 4.12 -17.54
C PHE A 17 7.02 4.88 -17.56
N ALA A 18 6.42 5.06 -18.73
CA ALA A 18 5.23 5.86 -18.86
C ALA A 18 3.99 5.17 -18.29
N ASP A 19 4.04 3.86 -18.12
CA ASP A 19 2.87 3.09 -17.73
C ASP A 19 2.76 2.85 -16.22
N GLU A 20 3.75 3.26 -15.44
CA GLU A 20 3.70 3.04 -14.00
C GLU A 20 2.78 4.07 -13.32
N LYS A 21 1.90 3.55 -12.48
CA LYS A 21 0.94 4.36 -11.73
C LYS A 21 1.51 4.73 -10.38
N ASN A 22 1.10 5.90 -9.87
CA ASN A 22 1.42 6.27 -8.49
C ASN A 22 0.54 5.46 -7.53
N ILE A 23 0.81 5.60 -6.23
CA ILE A 23 0.10 4.83 -5.21
C ILE A 23 -1.40 5.11 -5.20
N ILE A 24 -1.79 6.35 -5.42
CA ILE A 24 -3.21 6.73 -5.38
C ILE A 24 -3.97 6.10 -6.55
N ASP A 25 -3.40 6.20 -7.74
CA ASP A 25 -4.00 5.57 -8.92
C ASP A 25 -4.01 4.05 -8.79
N SER A 26 -2.96 3.48 -8.20
CA SER A 26 -2.87 2.04 -7.99
C SER A 26 -3.96 1.54 -7.05
N ILE A 27 -4.31 2.31 -6.04
CA ILE A 27 -5.42 1.97 -5.13
C ILE A 27 -6.75 2.14 -5.84
N SER A 28 -6.98 3.29 -6.49
CA SER A 28 -8.28 3.60 -7.07
C SER A 28 -8.63 2.70 -8.25
N ASP A 29 -7.64 2.25 -9.00
CA ASP A 29 -7.86 1.40 -10.17
C ASP A 29 -7.99 -0.08 -9.83
N ASN A 30 -7.71 -0.46 -8.59
CA ASN A 30 -7.80 -1.86 -8.17
C ASN A 30 -9.19 -2.15 -7.62
N ASN A 31 -9.95 -2.99 -8.32
CA ASN A 31 -11.34 -3.29 -7.95
C ASN A 31 -11.47 -4.08 -6.64
N ARG A 32 -10.37 -4.56 -6.10
CA ARG A 32 -10.34 -5.27 -4.81
C ARG A 32 -10.03 -4.32 -3.64
N LEU A 33 -9.75 -3.05 -3.89
CA LEU A 33 -9.35 -2.05 -2.89
C LEU A 33 -10.30 -0.86 -2.82
N GLN A 34 -11.56 -1.06 -3.12
CA GLN A 34 -12.54 0.03 -3.16
C GLN A 34 -12.78 0.64 -1.79
N LYS A 35 -12.82 -0.17 -0.75
CA LYS A 35 -13.01 0.33 0.60
C LYS A 35 -11.78 1.07 1.11
N LEU A 36 -10.59 0.56 0.81
CA LEU A 36 -9.37 1.28 1.13
C LEU A 36 -9.33 2.62 0.39
N ASN A 37 -9.73 2.64 -0.87
CA ASN A 37 -9.78 3.88 -1.65
C ASN A 37 -10.72 4.90 -1.00
N GLU A 38 -11.86 4.45 -0.51
CA GLU A 38 -12.79 5.32 0.22
C GLU A 38 -12.14 5.90 1.48
N PHE A 39 -11.47 5.06 2.26
CA PHE A 39 -10.79 5.49 3.47
C PHE A 39 -9.67 6.50 3.17
N VAL A 40 -8.86 6.22 2.17
CA VAL A 40 -7.78 7.12 1.77
C VAL A 40 -8.34 8.47 1.30
N THR A 41 -9.37 8.44 0.48
CA THR A 41 -10.00 9.66 -0.04
C THR A 41 -10.61 10.49 1.09
N LYS A 42 -11.34 9.86 1.98
CA LYS A 42 -11.98 10.54 3.11
C LYS A 42 -10.99 11.06 4.13
N SER A 43 -9.82 10.44 4.23
CA SER A 43 -8.77 10.89 5.15
C SER A 43 -8.10 12.19 4.72
N GLU A 44 -8.24 12.55 3.45
CA GLU A 44 -7.60 13.72 2.84
C GLU A 44 -6.07 13.65 2.85
N LEU A 45 -5.50 12.44 2.85
CA LEU A 45 -4.05 12.23 2.87
C LEU A 45 -3.45 12.04 1.49
N THR A 46 -4.24 12.15 0.43
CA THR A 46 -3.79 11.86 -0.93
C THR A 46 -2.50 12.60 -1.28
N LYS A 47 -2.47 13.91 -1.04
CA LYS A 47 -1.28 14.71 -1.34
C LYS A 47 -0.07 14.29 -0.52
N ASN A 48 -0.29 14.04 0.76
CA ASN A 48 0.80 13.65 1.66
C ASN A 48 1.42 12.33 1.23
N LEU A 49 0.60 11.39 0.81
CA LEU A 49 1.09 10.08 0.38
C LEU A 49 1.89 10.18 -0.92
N LEU A 50 1.57 11.12 -1.78
CA LEU A 50 2.30 11.31 -3.03
C LEU A 50 3.68 11.98 -2.84
N ASP A 51 3.92 12.57 -1.68
CA ASP A 51 5.18 13.27 -1.42
C ASP A 51 6.32 12.35 -0.99
N TYR A 52 6.04 11.11 -0.64
CA TYR A 52 7.09 10.17 -0.24
C TYR A 52 7.89 9.69 -1.44
N GLU A 53 9.21 9.58 -1.28
CA GLU A 53 10.07 9.06 -2.33
C GLU A 53 9.80 7.60 -2.61
N THR A 54 9.66 6.80 -1.57
CA THR A 54 9.35 5.38 -1.67
C THR A 54 8.36 4.99 -0.58
N LEU A 55 7.44 4.11 -0.90
CA LEU A 55 6.42 3.62 0.04
C LEU A 55 6.17 2.15 -0.17
N THR A 56 5.87 1.49 0.93
CA THR A 56 5.25 0.16 0.91
C THR A 56 3.88 0.29 1.56
N LEU A 57 2.87 -0.22 0.91
CA LEU A 57 1.50 -0.24 1.41
C LEU A 57 1.08 -1.67 1.72
N PHE A 58 0.62 -1.89 2.94
CA PHE A 58 -0.08 -3.12 3.30
C PHE A 58 -1.56 -2.84 3.12
N ALA A 59 -2.10 -3.25 1.98
CA ALA A 59 -3.44 -2.84 1.54
C ALA A 59 -4.48 -3.89 1.91
N PRO A 60 -5.37 -3.59 2.86
CA PRO A 60 -6.43 -4.53 3.18
C PRO A 60 -7.42 -4.63 2.02
N LEU A 61 -7.72 -5.88 1.65
CA LEU A 61 -8.73 -6.15 0.64
C LEU A 61 -10.12 -5.72 1.12
N ASP A 62 -11.04 -5.53 0.20
CA ASP A 62 -12.42 -5.19 0.56
C ASP A 62 -12.99 -6.18 1.60
N ASP A 63 -12.71 -7.46 1.43
CA ASP A 63 -13.16 -8.48 2.37
C ASP A 63 -12.58 -8.31 3.78
N ALA A 64 -11.40 -7.70 3.90
CA ALA A 64 -10.80 -7.44 5.20
C ALA A 64 -11.64 -6.46 6.02
N PHE A 65 -12.29 -5.53 5.37
CA PHE A 65 -13.16 -4.56 6.05
C PHE A 65 -14.44 -5.19 6.56
N ALA A 66 -14.82 -6.35 6.04
CA ALA A 66 -16.01 -7.05 6.50
C ALA A 66 -15.88 -7.52 7.96
N ALA A 67 -14.66 -7.65 8.47
CA ALA A 67 -14.43 -8.00 9.87
C ALA A 67 -14.71 -6.84 10.82
N LEU A 68 -14.79 -5.63 10.31
CA LEU A 68 -15.17 -4.47 11.14
C LEU A 68 -16.68 -4.42 11.29
N SER A 69 -17.15 -4.09 12.50
CA SER A 69 -18.58 -3.83 12.68
C SER A 69 -19.00 -2.62 11.86
N ALA A 70 -20.26 -2.56 11.47
CA ALA A 70 -20.80 -1.40 10.76
C ALA A 70 -20.55 -0.10 11.54
N LYS A 71 -20.70 -0.17 12.85
CA LYS A 71 -20.46 0.97 13.74
C LYS A 71 -19.01 1.46 13.63
N THR A 72 -18.06 0.53 13.64
CA THR A 72 -16.64 0.89 13.52
C THR A 72 -16.32 1.43 12.13
N TYR A 73 -16.81 0.76 11.09
CA TYR A 73 -16.55 1.16 9.70
C TYR A 73 -17.04 2.58 9.45
N TYR A 74 -18.33 2.84 9.73
CA TYR A 74 -18.89 4.16 9.50
C TYR A 74 -18.41 5.19 10.53
N GLY A 75 -17.96 4.73 11.69
CA GLY A 75 -17.32 5.59 12.67
C GLY A 75 -16.04 6.23 12.12
N TYR A 76 -15.22 5.45 11.42
CA TYR A 76 -14.02 6.00 10.79
C TYR A 76 -14.37 7.01 9.69
N LEU A 77 -15.45 6.81 8.98
CA LEU A 77 -15.85 7.68 7.88
C LEU A 77 -16.57 8.95 8.32
N ASN A 78 -16.90 9.05 9.61
CA ASN A 78 -17.52 10.26 10.15
C ASN A 78 -16.48 11.38 10.19
N GLU A 79 -16.86 12.56 9.68
CA GLU A 79 -15.96 13.70 9.61
C GLU A 79 -15.36 14.11 10.97
N LYS A 80 -16.12 13.89 12.04
CA LYS A 80 -15.63 14.18 13.39
C LYS A 80 -14.46 13.31 13.81
N ASN A 81 -14.28 12.17 13.15
CA ASN A 81 -13.22 11.20 13.46
C ASN A 81 -12.12 11.20 12.42
N ARG A 82 -11.98 12.28 11.65
CA ARG A 82 -10.95 12.33 10.59
C ARG A 82 -9.55 12.03 11.12
N ASP A 83 -9.22 12.52 12.31
CA ASP A 83 -7.92 12.24 12.92
C ASP A 83 -7.70 10.75 13.14
N LYS A 84 -8.73 10.05 13.57
CA LYS A 84 -8.66 8.60 13.77
C LYS A 84 -8.53 7.88 12.42
N LEU A 85 -9.24 8.36 11.43
CA LEU A 85 -9.14 7.81 10.08
C LEU A 85 -7.74 8.00 9.51
N GLN A 86 -7.16 9.18 9.69
CA GLN A 86 -5.80 9.46 9.23
C GLN A 86 -4.79 8.55 9.92
N LYS A 87 -4.93 8.32 11.21
CA LYS A 87 -4.07 7.37 11.92
C LYS A 87 -4.20 5.97 11.36
N LEU A 88 -5.43 5.54 11.09
CA LEU A 88 -5.66 4.22 10.52
C LEU A 88 -5.02 4.09 9.16
N VAL A 89 -5.26 5.03 8.27
CA VAL A 89 -4.70 5.01 6.92
C VAL A 89 -3.17 5.02 6.97
N ASN A 90 -2.59 5.92 7.73
CA ASN A 90 -1.13 6.03 7.85
C ASN A 90 -0.50 4.77 8.45
N TYR A 91 -1.23 4.03 9.24
CA TYR A 91 -0.72 2.80 9.85
C TYR A 91 -0.48 1.69 8.83
N HIS A 92 -1.05 1.79 7.65
CA HIS A 92 -0.88 0.81 6.58
C HIS A 92 0.29 1.12 5.65
N PHE A 93 0.93 2.27 5.83
CA PHE A 93 2.03 2.71 4.97
C PHE A 93 3.34 2.73 5.73
N VAL A 94 4.40 2.29 5.07
CA VAL A 94 5.76 2.33 5.59
C VAL A 94 6.64 3.03 4.55
N GLU A 95 7.49 3.94 5.01
CA GLU A 95 8.46 4.58 4.12
C GLU A 95 9.54 3.55 3.76
N GLY A 96 9.90 3.50 2.49
CA GLY A 96 10.87 2.54 1.97
C GLY A 96 10.22 1.42 1.18
N ILE A 97 11.06 0.56 0.64
CA ILE A 97 10.63 -0.60 -0.16
C ILE A 97 10.88 -1.86 0.66
N TYR A 98 9.81 -2.55 0.98
CA TYR A 98 9.87 -3.82 1.70
C TYR A 98 9.38 -4.93 0.76
N ASP A 99 10.33 -5.50 0.04
CA ASP A 99 10.06 -6.57 -0.91
C ASP A 99 9.97 -7.90 -0.16
N ASN A 100 8.98 -8.71 -0.50
CA ASN A 100 8.81 -10.02 0.11
C ASN A 100 10.08 -10.87 0.09
N GLU A 101 10.83 -10.80 -1.00
CA GLU A 101 12.04 -11.61 -1.17
C GLU A 101 13.18 -11.17 -0.25
N ASN A 102 13.17 -9.92 0.18
CA ASN A 102 14.22 -9.37 1.04
C ASN A 102 13.93 -9.52 2.53
N ILE A 103 12.76 -10.01 2.88
CA ILE A 103 12.38 -10.24 4.28
C ILE A 103 12.57 -11.73 4.56
N GLU A 104 13.45 -12.04 5.52
CA GLU A 104 13.80 -13.44 5.80
C GLU A 104 13.09 -14.02 7.00
N ASP A 105 12.93 -13.26 8.06
CA ASP A 105 12.41 -13.78 9.32
C ASP A 105 11.44 -12.80 9.95
N VAL A 106 11.89 -12.02 10.91
CA VAL A 106 11.06 -11.03 11.60
C VAL A 106 11.75 -9.69 11.52
N ILE A 107 11.01 -8.67 11.12
CA ILE A 107 11.51 -7.30 11.20
C ILE A 107 10.45 -6.44 11.89
N THR A 108 10.90 -5.41 12.58
CA THR A 108 10.04 -4.38 13.14
C THR A 108 10.36 -3.08 12.43
N THR A 109 9.34 -2.41 11.90
CA THR A 109 9.53 -1.14 11.24
C THR A 109 8.45 -0.17 11.71
N LYS A 110 8.61 1.10 11.41
CA LYS A 110 7.63 2.10 11.78
C LYS A 110 6.76 2.46 10.60
N SER A 111 5.46 2.49 10.85
CA SER A 111 4.52 3.06 9.89
C SER A 111 4.72 4.57 9.82
N ILE A 112 4.15 5.21 8.83
CA ILE A 112 4.30 6.66 8.67
C ILE A 112 3.59 7.46 9.77
N ASN A 113 2.76 6.81 10.59
CA ASN A 113 2.21 7.45 11.80
C ASN A 113 3.09 7.27 13.04
N GLY A 114 4.28 6.65 12.88
CA GLY A 114 5.23 6.48 13.96
C GLY A 114 5.03 5.25 14.84
N LEU A 115 4.03 4.45 14.58
CA LEU A 115 3.75 3.24 15.35
C LEU A 115 4.43 2.03 14.71
N ASP A 116 4.85 1.08 15.54
CA ASP A 116 5.56 -0.10 15.08
C ASP A 116 4.67 -1.08 14.34
N LEU A 117 5.23 -1.68 13.30
CA LEU A 117 4.64 -2.82 12.59
C LEU A 117 5.62 -3.98 12.66
N GLU A 118 5.13 -5.15 12.99
CA GLU A 118 5.92 -6.38 12.97
C GLU A 118 5.61 -7.12 11.67
N ILE A 119 6.65 -7.42 10.91
CA ILE A 119 6.53 -8.17 9.66
C ILE A 119 7.26 -9.49 9.85
N LYS A 120 6.56 -10.60 9.69
CA LYS A 120 7.10 -11.95 9.84
C LYS A 120 6.93 -12.72 8.56
N LYS A 121 7.90 -13.60 8.29
CA LYS A 121 7.77 -14.54 7.18
C LYS A 121 7.80 -15.94 7.75
N ILE A 122 6.72 -16.68 7.55
CA ILE A 122 6.56 -18.04 8.05
C ILE A 122 6.21 -18.93 6.87
N ASN A 123 7.05 -19.92 6.58
CA ASN A 123 6.86 -20.84 5.46
C ASN A 123 6.62 -20.10 4.14
N GLY A 124 7.35 -19.00 3.91
CA GLY A 124 7.26 -18.23 2.67
C GLY A 124 6.12 -17.22 2.62
N ILE A 125 5.28 -17.17 3.64
CA ILE A 125 4.13 -16.25 3.67
C ILE A 125 4.43 -15.10 4.62
N LEU A 126 4.18 -13.88 4.15
CA LEU A 126 4.33 -12.69 4.99
C LEU A 126 3.09 -12.47 5.85
N TYR A 127 3.34 -12.05 7.09
CA TYR A 127 2.32 -11.60 8.02
C TYR A 127 2.72 -10.23 8.54
N VAL A 128 1.80 -9.29 8.56
CA VAL A 128 2.03 -7.97 9.14
C VAL A 128 1.07 -7.79 10.31
N ASN A 129 1.62 -7.67 11.52
CA ASN A 129 0.83 -7.64 12.77
C ASN A 129 -0.19 -8.78 12.83
N GLY A 130 0.19 -9.95 12.34
CA GLY A 130 -0.69 -11.12 12.30
C GLY A 130 -1.65 -11.19 11.13
N ALA A 131 -1.75 -10.16 10.32
CA ALA A 131 -2.56 -10.20 9.10
C ALA A 131 -1.77 -10.89 7.99
N GLU A 132 -2.39 -11.83 7.31
CA GLU A 132 -1.73 -12.54 6.22
C GLU A 132 -1.65 -11.67 4.98
N VAL A 133 -0.48 -11.66 4.35
CA VAL A 133 -0.32 -11.06 3.03
C VAL A 133 -0.72 -12.11 2.00
N VAL A 134 -1.84 -11.89 1.33
CA VAL A 134 -2.39 -12.88 0.38
C VAL A 134 -1.83 -12.70 -1.03
N GLU A 135 -1.31 -11.55 -1.35
CA GLU A 135 -0.61 -11.30 -2.60
C GLU A 135 0.45 -10.22 -2.35
N ALA A 136 1.69 -10.51 -2.69
CA ALA A 136 2.82 -9.64 -2.40
C ALA A 136 3.40 -9.04 -3.67
N ASN A 137 4.19 -7.98 -3.50
CA ASN A 137 5.04 -7.42 -4.54
C ASN A 137 4.29 -6.87 -5.76
N ILE A 138 3.17 -6.23 -5.54
CA ILE A 138 2.50 -5.48 -6.61
C ILE A 138 3.19 -4.12 -6.69
N LYS A 139 3.82 -3.84 -7.82
CA LYS A 139 4.63 -2.62 -7.98
C LYS A 139 3.80 -1.42 -8.41
N PHE A 140 4.16 -0.27 -7.89
CA PHE A 140 3.73 1.01 -8.43
C PHE A 140 4.98 1.89 -8.65
N SER A 141 4.81 3.14 -9.11
CA SER A 141 5.94 3.95 -9.60
C SER A 141 7.08 4.09 -8.59
N ASN A 142 6.79 4.18 -7.30
CA ASN A 142 7.81 4.38 -6.28
C ASN A 142 7.65 3.45 -5.08
N GLY A 143 7.10 2.26 -5.29
CA GLY A 143 6.97 1.33 -4.16
C GLY A 143 6.27 0.02 -4.46
N MET A 144 5.79 -0.57 -3.40
CA MET A 144 5.20 -1.90 -3.38
C MET A 144 3.86 -1.88 -2.66
N ILE A 145 2.93 -2.71 -3.15
CA ILE A 145 1.67 -3.00 -2.46
C ILE A 145 1.65 -4.48 -2.11
N HIS A 146 1.37 -4.78 -0.86
CA HIS A 146 1.11 -6.15 -0.39
C HIS A 146 -0.34 -6.20 0.07
N LEU A 147 -1.14 -7.10 -0.49
CA LEU A 147 -2.56 -7.21 -0.15
C LEU A 147 -2.73 -8.06 1.10
N THR A 148 -3.50 -7.56 2.06
CA THR A 148 -3.70 -8.25 3.34
C THR A 148 -5.15 -8.66 3.52
N ASN A 149 -5.35 -9.67 4.37
CA ASN A 149 -6.69 -10.18 4.69
C ASN A 149 -7.32 -9.52 5.92
N ARG A 150 -6.64 -8.55 6.52
CA ARG A 150 -7.17 -7.81 7.68
C ARG A 150 -6.78 -6.34 7.61
N VAL A 151 -7.62 -5.51 8.19
CA VAL A 151 -7.30 -4.10 8.42
C VAL A 151 -6.39 -4.03 9.64
N LEU A 152 -5.31 -3.25 9.56
CA LEU A 152 -4.39 -3.04 10.68
C LEU A 152 -4.96 -1.94 11.56
N ILE A 153 -5.21 -2.26 12.82
CA ILE A 153 -5.79 -1.29 13.75
C ILE A 153 -4.70 -0.76 14.67
N PRO A 154 -4.45 0.55 14.69
CA PRO A 154 -3.47 1.14 15.60
C PRO A 154 -3.94 0.97 17.05
N LYS A 155 -2.99 0.70 17.95
CA LYS A 155 -3.29 0.56 19.38
C LYS A 155 -3.08 1.86 20.13
#